data_904694eaa20831c1825d1bd5acd8cf43
#
_entry.id   904694eaa20831c1825d1bd5acd8cf43
#
_cell.length_a   1.000
_cell.length_b   1.000
_cell.length_c   1.000
_cell.angle_alpha   90.00
_cell.angle_beta   90.00
_cell.angle_gamma   90.00
#
_symmetry.space_group_name_H-M   'P 1'
#
loop_
_entity.id
_entity.type
_entity.pdbx_description
1 polymer ?
#
loop_
_entity_poly.entity_id
_entity_poly.type
_entity_poly.pdbx_seq_one_letter_code
_entity_poly.pdbx_strand_id
1 'polypeptide(L)'
;METFKTKTFLIDELVGISGKNIEEHLKLYKGYVSNSNLVLNKIKEYEKDPVENVYILGELHRRFSFEFDGMRNHEYYFASLVGGKKEINSNGELYKAIEKEWGSFEDWLIQYKSISMTRGIGWVILYYDKQSGHLLNQWVDEHHLGQLTGLSPILCLDMWEHAFVYDYPTSEKKKYVEAFFENLNWETVEINLRAVLE
;
A
#
# COMPACT_ATOMS: atom_id res chain seq x y z
N MET A 1 13.87 -20.74 4.96
CA MET A 1 12.70 -19.88 4.66
C MET A 1 12.88 -19.36 3.25
N GLU A 2 11.83 -19.32 2.46
CA GLU A 2 11.89 -18.78 1.12
C GLU A 2 12.15 -17.26 1.19
N THR A 3 13.06 -16.75 0.37
CA THR A 3 13.37 -15.33 0.36
C THR A 3 12.35 -14.59 -0.51
N PHE A 4 11.94 -13.40 -0.07
CA PHE A 4 11.10 -12.51 -0.88
C PHE A 4 11.86 -12.06 -2.14
N LYS A 5 11.14 -11.99 -3.26
CA LYS A 5 11.68 -11.54 -4.54
C LYS A 5 11.07 -10.20 -4.92
N THR A 6 11.89 -9.31 -5.44
CA THR A 6 11.41 -8.06 -6.01
C THR A 6 10.52 -8.34 -7.22
N LYS A 7 9.32 -7.78 -7.24
CA LYS A 7 8.44 -7.79 -8.41
C LYS A 7 8.84 -6.68 -9.39
N THR A 8 8.54 -6.88 -10.65
CA THR A 8 8.70 -5.87 -11.70
C THR A 8 7.33 -5.29 -12.03
N PHE A 9 7.23 -3.96 -12.06
CA PHE A 9 6.04 -3.24 -12.42
C PHE A 9 6.33 -2.44 -13.69
N LEU A 10 5.62 -2.77 -14.78
CA LEU A 10 5.72 -2.05 -16.05
C LEU A 10 4.67 -0.93 -16.02
N ILE A 11 5.09 0.23 -15.51
CA ILE A 11 4.24 1.41 -15.36
C ILE A 11 4.54 2.33 -16.54
N ASP A 12 3.48 2.66 -17.29
CA ASP A 12 3.53 3.59 -18.42
C ASP A 12 3.71 5.04 -17.93
N GLU A 13 3.78 5.99 -18.85
CA GLU A 13 3.80 7.41 -18.50
C GLU A 13 2.52 7.81 -17.79
N LEU A 14 2.67 8.45 -16.62
CA LEU A 14 1.56 8.87 -15.75
C LEU A 14 1.30 10.37 -15.87
N VAL A 15 0.04 10.76 -15.76
CA VAL A 15 -0.36 12.17 -15.69
C VAL A 15 -0.04 12.72 -14.29
N GLY A 16 0.80 13.74 -14.23
CA GLY A 16 1.12 14.43 -12.96
C GLY A 16 2.06 13.67 -12.01
N ILE A 17 2.53 12.47 -12.36
CA ILE A 17 3.56 11.73 -11.61
C ILE A 17 4.69 11.42 -12.58
N SER A 18 5.88 11.97 -12.34
CA SER A 18 6.99 11.83 -13.27
C SER A 18 7.61 10.42 -13.24
N GLY A 19 8.14 10.00 -14.39
CA GLY A 19 8.90 8.74 -14.46
C GLY A 19 10.10 8.71 -13.51
N LYS A 20 10.68 9.89 -13.20
CA LYS A 20 11.76 10.01 -12.21
C LYS A 20 11.26 9.71 -10.80
N ASN A 21 10.08 10.20 -10.43
CA ASN A 21 9.44 9.87 -9.15
C ASN A 21 9.23 8.34 -9.03
N ILE A 22 8.63 7.73 -10.04
CA ILE A 22 8.37 6.27 -10.06
C ILE A 22 9.69 5.49 -9.97
N GLU A 23 10.75 5.90 -10.69
CA GLU A 23 12.06 5.25 -10.64
C GLU A 23 12.65 5.26 -9.22
N GLU A 24 12.65 6.41 -8.55
CA GLU A 24 13.19 6.54 -7.20
C GLU A 24 12.32 5.79 -6.17
N HIS A 25 11.01 5.86 -6.31
CA HIS A 25 10.06 5.14 -5.46
C HIS A 25 10.22 3.61 -5.59
N LEU A 26 10.43 3.09 -6.80
CA LEU A 26 10.73 1.67 -7.02
C LEU A 26 12.08 1.24 -6.39
N LYS A 27 13.06 2.14 -6.26
CA LYS A 27 14.31 1.84 -5.53
C LYS A 27 14.05 1.64 -4.04
N LEU A 28 13.17 2.45 -3.45
CA LEU A 28 12.77 2.28 -2.04
C LEU A 28 12.03 0.96 -1.83
N TYR A 29 11.10 0.62 -2.70
CA TYR A 29 10.45 -0.69 -2.68
C TYR A 29 11.45 -1.86 -2.68
N LYS A 30 12.46 -1.81 -3.57
CA LYS A 30 13.54 -2.83 -3.59
C LYS A 30 14.31 -2.87 -2.27
N GLY A 31 14.47 -1.72 -1.62
CA GLY A 31 15.05 -1.62 -0.28
C GLY A 31 14.25 -2.40 0.75
N TYR A 32 12.93 -2.25 0.79
CA TYR A 32 12.05 -2.99 1.71
C TYR A 32 12.09 -4.51 1.45
N VAL A 33 12.14 -4.96 0.20
CA VAL A 33 12.32 -6.38 -0.13
C VAL A 33 13.65 -6.91 0.41
N SER A 34 14.74 -6.17 0.18
CA SER A 34 16.08 -6.55 0.65
C SER A 34 16.17 -6.58 2.16
N ASN A 35 15.61 -5.58 2.84
CA ASN A 35 15.63 -5.47 4.29
C ASN A 35 14.74 -6.54 4.95
N SER A 36 13.58 -6.85 4.38
CA SER A 36 12.75 -7.97 4.87
C SER A 36 13.53 -9.29 4.87
N ASN A 37 14.27 -9.57 3.80
CA ASN A 37 15.14 -10.74 3.72
C ASN A 37 16.30 -10.67 4.71
N LEU A 38 16.94 -9.50 4.86
CA LEU A 38 18.04 -9.28 5.79
C LEU A 38 17.59 -9.54 7.24
N VAL A 39 16.46 -8.96 7.64
CA VAL A 39 15.93 -9.14 9.01
C VAL A 39 15.65 -10.61 9.30
N LEU A 40 14.99 -11.34 8.37
CA LEU A 40 14.75 -12.77 8.53
C LEU A 40 16.04 -13.61 8.65
N ASN A 41 17.06 -13.26 7.89
CA ASN A 41 18.34 -13.94 7.97
C ASN A 41 19.05 -13.64 9.30
N LYS A 42 18.96 -12.40 9.78
CA LYS A 42 19.50 -12.02 11.09
C LYS A 42 18.77 -12.72 12.25
N ILE A 43 17.44 -12.81 12.19
CA ILE A 43 16.66 -13.58 13.17
C ILE A 43 17.21 -15.02 13.25
N LYS A 44 17.33 -15.72 12.12
CA LYS A 44 17.88 -17.09 12.08
C LYS A 44 19.32 -17.20 12.62
N GLU A 45 20.14 -16.17 12.42
CA GLU A 45 21.51 -16.14 12.93
C GLU A 45 21.51 -16.06 14.45
N TYR A 46 20.72 -15.14 15.04
CA TYR A 46 20.67 -14.90 16.48
C TYR A 46 19.83 -15.93 17.27
N GLU A 47 18.89 -16.62 16.61
CA GLU A 47 18.15 -17.74 17.20
C GLU A 47 19.02 -18.95 17.57
N LYS A 48 20.28 -18.98 17.16
CA LYS A 48 21.23 -20.03 17.58
C LYS A 48 21.58 -19.93 19.07
N ASP A 49 21.47 -18.74 19.64
CA ASP A 49 21.59 -18.50 21.09
C ASP A 49 20.53 -17.45 21.50
N PRO A 50 19.27 -17.87 21.67
CA PRO A 50 18.17 -16.94 21.90
C PRO A 50 18.20 -16.30 23.29
N VAL A 51 18.89 -16.93 24.27
CA VAL A 51 19.01 -16.39 25.62
C VAL A 51 19.97 -15.20 25.63
N GLU A 52 21.13 -15.35 25.03
CA GLU A 52 22.13 -14.28 24.94
C GLU A 52 21.64 -13.12 24.03
N ASN A 53 20.87 -13.44 22.99
CA ASN A 53 20.45 -12.48 21.98
C ASN A 53 18.99 -11.96 22.15
N VAL A 54 18.39 -12.11 23.32
CA VAL A 54 16.97 -11.79 23.57
C VAL A 54 16.59 -10.36 23.14
N TYR A 55 17.42 -9.38 23.44
CA TYR A 55 17.16 -7.98 23.09
C TYR A 55 17.20 -7.76 21.57
N ILE A 56 18.25 -8.27 20.92
CA ILE A 56 18.43 -8.14 19.46
C ILE A 56 17.28 -8.83 18.72
N LEU A 57 16.90 -10.03 19.15
CA LEU A 57 15.78 -10.76 18.57
C LEU A 57 14.47 -9.99 18.72
N GLY A 58 14.21 -9.40 19.90
CA GLY A 58 13.04 -8.56 20.12
C GLY A 58 12.97 -7.39 19.13
N GLU A 59 14.07 -6.67 18.95
CA GLU A 59 14.14 -5.54 18.01
C GLU A 59 14.04 -5.98 16.54
N LEU A 60 14.62 -7.10 16.15
CA LEU A 60 14.50 -7.65 14.80
C LEU A 60 13.05 -8.04 14.49
N HIS A 61 12.36 -8.71 15.42
CA HIS A 61 10.93 -9.06 15.25
C HIS A 61 10.06 -7.80 15.19
N ARG A 62 10.33 -6.78 16.01
CA ARG A 62 9.62 -5.49 15.96
C ARG A 62 9.85 -4.78 14.63
N ARG A 63 11.09 -4.77 14.11
CA ARG A 63 11.42 -4.12 12.84
C ARG A 63 10.89 -4.87 11.63
N PHE A 64 10.72 -6.19 11.72
CA PHE A 64 10.27 -6.99 10.60
C PHE A 64 8.93 -6.52 10.03
N SER A 65 7.96 -6.17 10.87
CA SER A 65 6.65 -5.68 10.40
C SER A 65 6.77 -4.40 9.57
N PHE A 66 7.65 -3.47 9.95
CA PHE A 66 7.90 -2.26 9.18
C PHE A 66 8.40 -2.57 7.75
N GLU A 67 9.42 -3.42 7.63
CA GLU A 67 10.01 -3.75 6.32
C GLU A 67 9.03 -4.59 5.48
N PHE A 68 8.35 -5.56 6.10
CA PHE A 68 7.40 -6.43 5.42
C PHE A 68 6.17 -5.67 4.92
N ASP A 69 5.57 -4.87 5.76
CA ASP A 69 4.38 -4.08 5.38
C ASP A 69 4.78 -2.98 4.39
N GLY A 70 5.97 -2.38 4.53
CA GLY A 70 6.53 -1.49 3.52
C GLY A 70 6.62 -2.16 2.16
N MET A 71 7.18 -3.37 2.09
CA MET A 71 7.22 -4.15 0.86
C MET A 71 5.81 -4.43 0.30
N ARG A 72 4.88 -4.91 1.12
CA ARG A 72 3.53 -5.31 0.67
C ARG A 72 2.67 -4.13 0.25
N ASN A 73 2.68 -3.03 1.00
CA ASN A 73 1.91 -1.84 0.65
C ASN A 73 2.38 -1.26 -0.70
N HIS A 74 3.69 -1.22 -0.95
CA HIS A 74 4.23 -0.80 -2.24
C HIS A 74 3.84 -1.74 -3.38
N GLU A 75 3.74 -3.05 -3.13
CA GLU A 75 3.26 -3.99 -4.15
C GLU A 75 1.82 -3.69 -4.58
N TYR A 76 0.92 -3.37 -3.64
CA TYR A 76 -0.45 -2.94 -3.96
C TYR A 76 -0.47 -1.59 -4.69
N TYR A 77 0.33 -0.63 -4.22
CA TYR A 77 0.43 0.69 -4.82
C TYR A 77 0.86 0.62 -6.28
N PHE A 78 2.02 0.00 -6.55
CA PHE A 78 2.53 -0.08 -7.92
C PHE A 78 1.66 -0.95 -8.83
N ALA A 79 1.11 -2.05 -8.35
CA ALA A 79 0.21 -2.89 -9.13
C ALA A 79 -1.01 -2.10 -9.62
N SER A 80 -1.53 -1.17 -8.82
CA SER A 80 -2.69 -0.36 -9.19
C SER A 80 -2.41 0.68 -10.27
N LEU A 81 -1.14 0.90 -10.63
CA LEU A 81 -0.70 1.83 -11.70
C LEU A 81 -0.26 1.10 -12.98
N VAL A 82 -0.11 -0.23 -12.93
CA VAL A 82 0.30 -1.03 -14.10
C VAL A 82 -0.83 -1.12 -15.12
N GLY A 83 -0.46 -1.02 -16.41
CA GLY A 83 -1.40 -1.17 -17.54
C GLY A 83 -2.23 0.08 -17.83
N GLY A 84 -1.85 1.21 -17.25
CA GLY A 84 -2.46 2.52 -17.47
C GLY A 84 -3.85 2.66 -16.84
N LYS A 85 -4.40 3.86 -16.93
CA LYS A 85 -5.73 4.20 -16.41
C LYS A 85 -6.80 3.25 -16.93
N LYS A 86 -7.62 2.75 -16.04
CA LYS A 86 -8.87 2.05 -16.33
C LYS A 86 -9.99 2.63 -15.48
N GLU A 87 -11.11 2.94 -16.09
CA GLU A 87 -12.29 3.43 -15.34
C GLU A 87 -12.88 2.31 -14.48
N ILE A 88 -13.50 2.70 -13.38
CA ILE A 88 -14.20 1.74 -12.53
C ILE A 88 -15.44 1.17 -13.26
N ASN A 89 -15.62 -0.13 -13.17
CA ASN A 89 -16.81 -0.77 -13.72
C ASN A 89 -18.00 -0.57 -12.78
N SER A 90 -18.95 0.29 -13.14
CA SER A 90 -20.16 0.57 -12.35
C SER A 90 -21.06 -0.65 -12.14
N ASN A 91 -20.88 -1.71 -12.91
CA ASN A 91 -21.57 -2.99 -12.70
C ASN A 91 -20.72 -4.01 -11.94
N GLY A 92 -19.46 -3.66 -11.57
CA GLY A 92 -18.51 -4.51 -10.86
C GLY A 92 -18.89 -4.76 -9.40
N GLU A 93 -18.23 -5.73 -8.79
CA GLU A 93 -18.42 -6.08 -7.39
C GLU A 93 -17.84 -5.00 -6.47
N LEU A 94 -16.71 -4.42 -6.83
CA LEU A 94 -16.08 -3.34 -6.08
C LEU A 94 -16.99 -2.10 -6.01
N TYR A 95 -17.53 -1.67 -7.16
CA TYR A 95 -18.41 -0.51 -7.21
C TYR A 95 -19.64 -0.71 -6.31
N LYS A 96 -20.31 -1.87 -6.43
CA LYS A 96 -21.47 -2.22 -5.63
C LYS A 96 -21.15 -2.33 -4.13
N ALA A 97 -19.97 -2.88 -3.79
CA ALA A 97 -19.54 -2.96 -2.40
C ALA A 97 -19.28 -1.56 -1.81
N ILE A 98 -18.68 -0.66 -2.59
CA ILE A 98 -18.48 0.74 -2.22
C ILE A 98 -19.82 1.46 -2.02
N GLU A 99 -20.76 1.36 -2.97
CA GLU A 99 -22.07 1.97 -2.84
C GLU A 99 -22.84 1.45 -1.60
N LYS A 100 -22.72 0.16 -1.31
CA LYS A 100 -23.34 -0.45 -0.13
C LYS A 100 -22.84 0.18 1.18
N GLU A 101 -21.55 0.50 1.28
CA GLU A 101 -20.95 1.03 2.52
C GLU A 101 -21.14 2.56 2.67
N TRP A 102 -21.00 3.30 1.56
CA TRP A 102 -20.95 4.77 1.59
C TRP A 102 -22.12 5.48 0.89
N GLY A 103 -23.03 4.73 0.27
CA GLY A 103 -24.18 5.28 -0.44
C GLY A 103 -23.89 5.64 -1.89
N SER A 104 -22.67 6.10 -2.22
CA SER A 104 -22.21 6.31 -3.59
C SER A 104 -20.69 6.13 -3.69
N PHE A 105 -20.20 5.92 -4.92
CA PHE A 105 -18.77 5.91 -5.21
C PHE A 105 -18.14 7.27 -4.93
N GLU A 106 -18.83 8.34 -5.26
CA GLU A 106 -18.39 9.72 -5.07
C GLU A 106 -18.23 10.06 -3.58
N ASP A 107 -19.16 9.65 -2.72
CA ASP A 107 -19.08 9.87 -1.27
C ASP A 107 -17.89 9.10 -0.67
N TRP A 108 -17.68 7.86 -1.10
CA TRP A 108 -16.49 7.10 -0.72
C TRP A 108 -15.21 7.80 -1.15
N LEU A 109 -15.12 8.25 -2.41
CA LEU A 109 -13.93 8.89 -2.96
C LEU A 109 -13.60 10.18 -2.21
N ILE A 110 -14.60 10.99 -1.87
CA ILE A 110 -14.45 12.19 -1.05
C ILE A 110 -13.88 11.80 0.33
N GLN A 111 -14.43 10.78 0.97
CA GLN A 111 -13.95 10.32 2.28
C GLN A 111 -12.52 9.80 2.19
N TYR A 112 -12.20 8.95 1.21
CA TYR A 112 -10.87 8.38 1.03
C TYR A 112 -9.81 9.48 0.80
N LYS A 113 -10.11 10.44 -0.08
CA LYS A 113 -9.25 11.63 -0.31
C LYS A 113 -9.14 12.51 0.94
N SER A 114 -10.18 12.63 1.75
CA SER A 114 -10.13 13.37 3.02
C SER A 114 -9.17 12.70 4.01
N ILE A 115 -9.23 11.38 4.15
CA ILE A 115 -8.32 10.61 5.00
C ILE A 115 -6.88 10.78 4.52
N SER A 116 -6.62 10.82 3.20
CA SER A 116 -5.27 11.01 2.66
C SER A 116 -4.65 12.37 3.01
N MET A 117 -5.48 13.36 3.43
CA MET A 117 -4.99 14.65 3.91
C MET A 117 -4.60 14.63 5.40
N THR A 118 -4.68 13.50 6.11
CA THR A 118 -4.20 13.33 7.47
C THR A 118 -2.73 13.77 7.57
N ARG A 119 -2.38 14.45 8.67
CA ARG A 119 -1.01 14.93 8.91
C ARG A 119 -0.16 13.76 9.43
N GLY A 120 0.94 13.51 8.75
CA GLY A 120 1.85 12.40 9.06
C GLY A 120 2.36 11.75 7.81
N ILE A 121 3.16 10.71 7.98
CA ILE A 121 3.65 9.81 6.94
C ILE A 121 2.96 8.46 7.11
N GLY A 122 2.56 7.84 6.02
CA GLY A 122 1.85 6.57 6.11
C GLY A 122 1.07 6.24 4.83
N TRP A 123 -0.04 5.57 5.01
CA TRP A 123 -0.86 5.03 3.92
C TRP A 123 -2.33 5.29 4.16
N VAL A 124 -3.09 5.47 3.09
CA VAL A 124 -4.54 5.25 3.13
C VAL A 124 -4.82 3.93 2.46
N ILE A 125 -5.50 3.04 3.17
CA ILE A 125 -5.78 1.70 2.67
C ILE A 125 -7.28 1.44 2.72
N LEU A 126 -7.82 0.99 1.58
CA LEU A 126 -9.14 0.36 1.52
C LEU A 126 -8.95 -1.12 1.83
N TYR A 127 -9.58 -1.60 2.89
CA TYR A 127 -9.58 -2.99 3.30
C TYR A 127 -10.92 -3.66 3.03
N TYR A 128 -10.88 -4.97 2.83
CA TYR A 128 -12.06 -5.83 2.89
C TYR A 128 -11.95 -6.79 4.07
N ASP A 129 -12.99 -6.82 4.89
CA ASP A 129 -13.17 -7.78 5.98
C ASP A 129 -14.04 -8.95 5.50
N LYS A 130 -13.40 -10.10 5.24
CA LYS A 130 -14.11 -11.31 4.81
C LYS A 130 -15.08 -11.86 5.85
N GLN A 131 -14.86 -11.57 7.14
CA GLN A 131 -15.71 -12.08 8.23
C GLN A 131 -17.04 -11.31 8.30
N SER A 132 -17.00 -10.00 8.15
CA SER A 132 -18.20 -9.16 8.21
C SER A 132 -18.79 -8.82 6.83
N GLY A 133 -18.01 -8.98 5.76
CA GLY A 133 -18.39 -8.62 4.40
C GLY A 133 -18.42 -7.11 4.16
N HIS A 134 -17.62 -6.35 4.92
CA HIS A 134 -17.56 -4.89 4.84
C HIS A 134 -16.24 -4.38 4.24
N LEU A 135 -16.31 -3.24 3.57
CA LEU A 135 -15.16 -2.43 3.18
C LEU A 135 -14.88 -1.37 4.26
N LEU A 136 -13.60 -1.11 4.54
CA LEU A 136 -13.16 -0.15 5.55
C LEU A 136 -12.01 0.69 5.02
N ASN A 137 -12.10 2.02 5.17
CA ASN A 137 -10.98 2.92 4.94
C ASN A 137 -10.17 3.09 6.22
N GLN A 138 -8.84 3.02 6.14
CA GLN A 138 -7.96 3.18 7.30
C GLN A 138 -6.75 4.03 6.96
N TRP A 139 -6.36 4.92 7.87
CA TRP A 139 -5.02 5.50 7.90
C TRP A 139 -4.07 4.57 8.65
N VAL A 140 -2.94 4.24 8.05
CA VAL A 140 -1.87 3.42 8.63
C VAL A 140 -0.65 4.32 8.77
N ASP A 141 -0.19 4.55 10.00
CA ASP A 141 1.04 5.31 10.24
C ASP A 141 2.27 4.50 9.85
N GLU A 142 3.28 5.18 9.35
CA GLU A 142 4.47 4.55 8.78
C GLU A 142 4.08 3.46 7.76
N HIS A 143 4.46 2.19 7.98
CA HIS A 143 4.04 1.06 7.13
C HIS A 143 3.15 0.06 7.86
N HIS A 144 3.20 0.02 9.19
CA HIS A 144 2.73 -1.10 10.00
C HIS A 144 1.85 -0.71 11.19
N LEU A 145 1.87 0.55 11.60
CA LEU A 145 1.11 0.99 12.77
C LEU A 145 -0.34 1.30 12.38
N GLY A 146 -1.27 0.49 12.85
CA GLY A 146 -2.69 0.61 12.53
C GLY A 146 -3.17 -0.27 11.37
N GLN A 147 -2.34 -1.23 10.92
CA GLN A 147 -2.80 -2.30 10.02
C GLN A 147 -3.95 -3.06 10.68
N LEU A 148 -5.02 -3.31 9.93
CA LEU A 148 -6.20 -4.00 10.45
C LEU A 148 -6.01 -5.52 10.36
N THR A 149 -5.85 -6.16 11.51
CA THR A 149 -5.57 -7.61 11.60
C THR A 149 -6.68 -8.44 10.97
N GLY A 150 -6.30 -9.33 10.05
CA GLY A 150 -7.22 -10.24 9.39
C GLY A 150 -7.97 -9.66 8.19
N LEU A 151 -7.79 -8.37 7.90
CA LEU A 151 -8.38 -7.72 6.73
C LEU A 151 -7.41 -7.76 5.54
N SER A 152 -7.96 -7.79 4.34
CA SER A 152 -7.18 -7.79 3.10
C SER A 152 -7.14 -6.40 2.50
N PRO A 153 -5.94 -5.85 2.19
CA PRO A 153 -5.82 -4.61 1.44
C PRO A 153 -6.41 -4.78 0.02
N ILE A 154 -7.19 -3.81 -0.42
CA ILE A 154 -7.78 -3.77 -1.77
C ILE A 154 -7.12 -2.66 -2.60
N LEU A 155 -6.92 -1.49 -1.99
CA LEU A 155 -6.25 -0.34 -2.57
C LEU A 155 -5.35 0.31 -1.52
N CYS A 156 -4.10 0.58 -1.88
CA CYS A 156 -3.14 1.30 -1.03
C CYS A 156 -2.70 2.59 -1.73
N LEU A 157 -2.85 3.73 -1.06
CA LEU A 157 -2.31 5.01 -1.49
C LEU A 157 -1.16 5.39 -0.55
N ASP A 158 0.01 5.57 -1.11
CA ASP A 158 1.20 6.00 -0.38
C ASP A 158 1.14 7.49 -0.07
N MET A 159 1.26 7.85 1.21
CA MET A 159 1.26 9.23 1.70
C MET A 159 2.59 9.62 2.36
N TRP A 160 3.63 8.82 2.17
CA TRP A 160 5.00 9.20 2.47
C TRP A 160 5.48 10.28 1.49
N GLU A 161 6.34 11.17 1.94
CA GLU A 161 6.87 12.25 1.11
C GLU A 161 7.63 11.73 -0.12
N HIS A 162 8.27 10.57 -0.01
CA HIS A 162 8.97 9.95 -1.14
C HIS A 162 8.06 9.58 -2.32
N ALA A 163 6.77 9.41 -2.08
CA ALA A 163 5.81 9.11 -3.14
C ALA A 163 5.52 10.31 -4.04
N PHE A 164 5.78 11.56 -3.59
CA PHE A 164 5.36 12.74 -4.32
C PHE A 164 6.34 13.93 -4.32
N VAL A 165 7.33 13.95 -3.43
CA VAL A 165 8.18 15.15 -3.23
C VAL A 165 9.02 15.54 -4.47
N TYR A 166 9.23 14.62 -5.39
CA TYR A 166 9.89 14.91 -6.67
C TYR A 166 9.05 15.83 -7.58
N ASP A 167 7.73 15.70 -7.50
CA ASP A 167 6.81 16.40 -8.41
C ASP A 167 6.04 17.51 -7.69
N TYR A 168 5.79 17.35 -6.40
CA TYR A 168 4.97 18.25 -5.59
C TYR A 168 5.64 18.59 -4.27
N PRO A 169 5.72 19.87 -3.89
CA PRO A 169 6.11 20.22 -2.52
C PRO A 169 5.08 19.66 -1.52
N THR A 170 5.50 19.46 -0.27
CA THR A 170 4.66 18.86 0.78
C THR A 170 3.34 19.62 1.04
N SER A 171 3.33 20.94 0.75
CA SER A 171 2.12 21.77 0.80
C SER A 171 1.09 21.45 -0.31
N GLU A 172 1.51 20.77 -1.35
CA GLU A 172 0.68 20.43 -2.52
C GLU A 172 0.34 18.93 -2.61
N LYS A 173 0.47 18.17 -1.51
CA LYS A 173 0.17 16.73 -1.51
C LYS A 173 -1.24 16.40 -2.03
N LYS A 174 -2.19 17.33 -1.98
CA LYS A 174 -3.52 17.17 -2.59
C LYS A 174 -3.43 16.94 -4.10
N LYS A 175 -2.52 17.63 -4.79
CA LYS A 175 -2.34 17.45 -6.24
C LYS A 175 -1.82 16.06 -6.57
N TYR A 176 -0.93 15.52 -5.74
CA TYR A 176 -0.47 14.13 -5.86
C TYR A 176 -1.62 13.14 -5.71
N VAL A 177 -2.49 13.33 -4.69
CA VAL A 177 -3.66 12.47 -4.48
C VAL A 177 -4.56 12.48 -5.71
N GLU A 178 -4.83 13.65 -6.30
CA GLU A 178 -5.61 13.75 -7.54
C GLU A 178 -4.90 13.04 -8.70
N ALA A 179 -3.58 13.24 -8.86
CA ALA A 179 -2.79 12.58 -9.88
C ALA A 179 -2.80 11.04 -9.72
N PHE A 180 -2.72 10.52 -8.50
CA PHE A 180 -2.83 9.09 -8.25
C PHE A 180 -4.16 8.53 -8.78
N PHE A 181 -5.29 9.14 -8.41
CA PHE A 181 -6.61 8.68 -8.88
C PHE A 181 -6.82 8.87 -10.38
N GLU A 182 -6.16 9.86 -11.01
CA GLU A 182 -6.20 10.06 -12.45
C GLU A 182 -5.51 8.91 -13.22
N ASN A 183 -4.55 8.23 -12.62
CA ASN A 183 -3.78 7.16 -13.24
C ASN A 183 -4.20 5.74 -12.79
N LEU A 184 -5.17 5.64 -11.90
CA LEU A 184 -5.51 4.38 -11.26
C LEU A 184 -6.11 3.37 -12.24
N ASN A 185 -5.57 2.16 -12.24
CA ASN A 185 -6.16 1.01 -12.92
C ASN A 185 -7.19 0.34 -11.99
N TRP A 186 -8.46 0.73 -12.11
CA TRP A 186 -9.54 0.19 -11.29
C TRP A 186 -9.80 -1.31 -11.52
N GLU A 187 -9.41 -1.86 -12.66
CA GLU A 187 -9.51 -3.29 -12.91
C GLU A 187 -8.60 -4.09 -11.95
N THR A 188 -7.40 -3.57 -11.66
CA THR A 188 -6.51 -4.18 -10.65
C THR A 188 -7.14 -4.15 -9.26
N VAL A 189 -7.79 -3.05 -8.88
CA VAL A 189 -8.46 -2.93 -7.57
C VAL A 189 -9.65 -3.91 -7.49
N GLU A 190 -10.42 -4.06 -8.56
CA GLU A 190 -11.49 -5.06 -8.68
C GLU A 190 -10.94 -6.50 -8.53
N ILE A 191 -9.79 -6.81 -9.16
CA ILE A 191 -9.12 -8.11 -9.05
C ILE A 191 -8.69 -8.38 -7.61
N ASN A 192 -8.16 -7.38 -6.90
CA ASN A 192 -7.79 -7.53 -5.50
C ASN A 192 -8.99 -7.89 -4.62
N LEU A 193 -10.14 -7.27 -4.84
CA LEU A 193 -11.36 -7.62 -4.11
C LEU A 193 -11.81 -9.06 -4.44
N ARG A 194 -11.87 -9.43 -5.70
CA ARG A 194 -12.29 -10.79 -6.12
C ARG A 194 -11.40 -11.87 -5.52
N ALA A 195 -10.10 -11.66 -5.50
CA ALA A 195 -9.16 -12.62 -4.90
C ALA A 195 -9.40 -12.87 -3.40
N VAL A 196 -10.07 -11.95 -2.71
CA VAL A 196 -10.44 -12.13 -1.29
C VAL A 196 -11.80 -12.79 -1.14
N LEU A 197 -12.71 -12.59 -2.11
CA LEU A 197 -14.05 -13.16 -2.07
C LEU A 197 -14.05 -14.68 -2.35
N GLU A 198 -13.06 -15.17 -3.12
CA GLU A 198 -12.80 -16.59 -3.35
C GLU A 198 -12.24 -17.28 -2.08
#